data_752c29f3e2f165f05d214d7bcdd5378b
#
_entry.id   752c29f3e2f165f05d214d7bcdd5378b
#
_cell.length_a   1.000
_cell.length_b   1.000
_cell.length_c   1.000
_cell.angle_alpha   90.00
_cell.angle_beta   90.00
_cell.angle_gamma   90.00
#
_symmetry.space_group_name_H-M   'P 1'
#
loop_
_entity.id
_entity.type
_entity.pdbx_description
1 polymer ?
#
loop_
_entity_poly.entity_id
_entity_poly.type
_entity_poly.pdbx_seq_one_letter_code
_entity_poly.pdbx_strand_id
1 'polypeptide(L)'
;IAELEKTTEKTQTEVAEQKQAVAKVAAAPAPAAPAASAWADKISLKGDLRMRYENIDDETKTDERNRQRIRARLGVIAKPQDNLELGLGLSTTEKNDPRSSNQTLGNGGSSKDFVLDLAYFKWAAMQGLSVSGGKFQSVLYRPGQQGLLWDSDWNPEGFGLNYVNGVF
;
A
#
# COMPACT_ATOMS: atom_id res chain seq x y z
N ILE A 1 -51.27 -34.36 28.39
CA ILE A 1 -49.91 -34.52 28.95
C ILE A 1 -49.10 -35.41 28.01
N ALA A 2 -49.55 -36.59 27.62
CA ALA A 2 -48.84 -37.53 26.69
C ALA A 2 -48.46 -36.94 25.33
N GLU A 3 -49.23 -35.99 24.81
CA GLU A 3 -48.95 -35.32 23.53
C GLU A 3 -47.84 -34.25 23.66
N LEU A 4 -47.78 -33.58 24.78
CA LEU A 4 -46.72 -32.62 25.12
C LEU A 4 -45.37 -33.34 25.33
N GLU A 5 -45.37 -34.48 26.01
CA GLU A 5 -44.15 -35.27 26.19
C GLU A 5 -43.57 -35.76 24.85
N LYS A 6 -44.43 -36.21 23.95
CA LYS A 6 -44.01 -36.68 22.63
C LYS A 6 -43.46 -35.55 21.76
N THR A 7 -43.99 -34.33 21.89
CA THR A 7 -43.50 -33.16 21.18
C THR A 7 -42.14 -32.71 21.77
N THR A 8 -41.99 -32.80 23.09
CA THR A 8 -40.72 -32.43 23.76
C THR A 8 -39.59 -33.38 23.38
N GLU A 9 -39.85 -34.70 23.35
CA GLU A 9 -38.86 -35.68 22.91
C GLU A 9 -38.47 -35.48 21.42
N LYS A 10 -39.43 -35.18 20.55
CA LYS A 10 -39.13 -34.90 19.15
C LYS A 10 -38.27 -33.68 18.98
N THR A 11 -38.56 -32.60 19.68
CA THR A 11 -37.77 -31.35 19.65
C THR A 11 -36.38 -31.56 20.23
N GLN A 12 -36.22 -32.37 21.30
CA GLN A 12 -34.91 -32.69 21.84
C GLN A 12 -34.06 -33.51 20.88
N THR A 13 -34.66 -34.44 20.14
CA THR A 13 -33.97 -35.24 19.15
C THR A 13 -33.50 -34.36 17.96
N GLU A 14 -34.36 -33.46 17.48
CA GLU A 14 -34.00 -32.51 16.40
C GLU A 14 -32.90 -31.55 16.84
N VAL A 15 -32.93 -31.04 18.07
CA VAL A 15 -31.87 -30.19 18.62
C VAL A 15 -30.55 -30.95 18.76
N ALA A 16 -30.60 -32.24 19.17
CA ALA A 16 -29.39 -33.07 19.24
C ALA A 16 -28.78 -33.33 17.85
N GLU A 17 -29.60 -33.60 16.84
CA GLU A 17 -29.13 -33.76 15.47
C GLU A 17 -28.54 -32.48 14.90
N GLN A 18 -29.19 -31.34 15.15
CA GLN A 18 -28.66 -30.03 14.72
C GLN A 18 -27.33 -29.72 15.42
N LYS A 19 -27.18 -30.00 16.72
CA LYS A 19 -25.91 -29.82 17.40
C LYS A 19 -24.80 -30.71 16.86
N GLN A 20 -25.13 -31.96 16.50
CA GLN A 20 -24.15 -32.85 15.85
C GLN A 20 -23.78 -32.37 14.43
N ALA A 21 -24.75 -31.87 13.65
CA ALA A 21 -24.49 -31.30 12.33
C ALA A 21 -23.60 -30.06 12.41
N VAL A 22 -23.87 -29.16 13.37
CA VAL A 22 -23.04 -27.96 13.62
C VAL A 22 -21.62 -28.33 14.10
N ALA A 23 -21.52 -29.33 14.98
CA ALA A 23 -20.22 -29.82 15.44
C ALA A 23 -19.41 -30.47 14.32
N LYS A 24 -20.08 -31.15 13.39
CA LYS A 24 -19.44 -31.78 12.22
C LYS A 24 -18.96 -30.73 11.20
N VAL A 25 -19.71 -29.63 11.05
CA VAL A 25 -19.30 -28.49 10.20
C VAL A 25 -18.14 -27.71 10.85
N ALA A 26 -18.18 -27.54 12.17
CA ALA A 26 -17.12 -26.88 12.92
C ALA A 26 -15.82 -27.72 13.02
N ALA A 27 -15.94 -29.04 12.93
CA ALA A 27 -14.80 -29.96 12.94
C ALA A 27 -14.27 -30.29 11.52
N ALA A 28 -14.98 -29.85 10.45
CA ALA A 28 -14.44 -29.96 9.12
C ALA A 28 -13.17 -29.08 9.02
N PRO A 29 -12.02 -29.63 8.59
CA PRO A 29 -10.86 -28.81 8.36
C PRO A 29 -11.27 -27.70 7.40
N ALA A 30 -10.96 -26.45 7.77
CA ALA A 30 -11.16 -25.32 6.89
C ALA A 30 -10.58 -25.69 5.52
N PRO A 31 -11.29 -25.44 4.40
CA PRO A 31 -10.76 -25.73 3.08
C PRO A 31 -9.36 -25.11 3.04
N ALA A 32 -8.35 -25.94 2.81
CA ALA A 32 -6.98 -25.48 2.69
C ALA A 32 -7.02 -24.32 1.69
N ALA A 33 -6.62 -23.13 2.15
CA ALA A 33 -6.51 -21.99 1.26
C ALA A 33 -5.71 -22.49 0.04
N PRO A 34 -6.17 -22.26 -1.21
CA PRO A 34 -5.46 -22.72 -2.38
C PRO A 34 -4.01 -22.28 -2.19
N ALA A 35 -3.08 -23.22 -2.28
CA ALA A 35 -1.64 -22.93 -2.12
C ALA A 35 -1.37 -21.69 -2.94
N ALA A 36 -1.02 -20.59 -2.24
CA ALA A 36 -0.77 -19.31 -2.89
C ALA A 36 0.15 -19.61 -4.06
N SER A 37 -0.30 -19.36 -5.27
CA SER A 37 0.47 -19.74 -6.45
C SER A 37 1.84 -19.11 -6.31
N ALA A 38 2.92 -19.81 -6.66
CA ALA A 38 4.32 -19.39 -6.44
C ALA A 38 4.64 -17.98 -6.98
N TRP A 39 3.75 -17.40 -7.80
CA TRP A 39 3.84 -16.00 -8.25
C TRP A 39 3.36 -14.99 -7.21
N ALA A 40 2.43 -15.36 -6.34
CA ALA A 40 1.91 -14.44 -5.31
C ALA A 40 2.98 -14.07 -4.28
N ASP A 41 3.91 -14.99 -3.99
CA ASP A 41 5.04 -14.74 -3.09
C ASP A 41 6.04 -13.73 -3.68
N LYS A 42 5.97 -13.51 -4.98
CA LYS A 42 6.81 -12.55 -5.71
C LYS A 42 6.20 -11.16 -5.81
N ILE A 43 4.99 -10.96 -5.28
CA ILE A 43 4.28 -9.69 -5.30
C ILE A 43 4.13 -9.18 -3.88
N SER A 44 4.49 -7.93 -3.65
CA SER A 44 4.25 -7.22 -2.41
C SER A 44 3.44 -5.96 -2.62
N LEU A 45 2.48 -5.73 -1.72
CA LEU A 45 1.70 -4.51 -1.67
C LEU A 45 2.30 -3.60 -0.60
N LYS A 46 2.40 -2.32 -0.90
CA LYS A 46 2.84 -1.28 0.02
C LYS A 46 1.87 -0.11 -0.04
N GLY A 47 1.74 0.60 1.06
CA GLY A 47 0.91 1.80 1.07
C GLY A 47 1.04 2.56 2.37
N ASP A 48 0.64 3.81 2.33
CA ASP A 48 0.49 4.64 3.52
C ASP A 48 -0.70 5.59 3.36
N LEU A 49 -1.28 5.92 4.51
CA LEU A 49 -2.28 6.96 4.65
C LEU A 49 -1.83 7.93 5.73
N ARG A 50 -1.81 9.21 5.40
CA ARG A 50 -1.47 10.28 6.34
C ARG A 50 -2.52 11.37 6.31
N MET A 51 -3.02 11.75 7.47
CA MET A 51 -3.79 12.97 7.65
C MET A 51 -2.93 13.98 8.40
N ARG A 52 -3.00 15.24 7.99
CA ARG A 52 -2.25 16.34 8.60
C ARG A 52 -3.09 17.60 8.67
N TYR A 53 -3.04 18.25 9.82
CA TYR A 53 -3.49 19.63 9.98
C TYR A 53 -2.25 20.54 9.90
N GLU A 54 -2.33 21.60 9.12
CA GLU A 54 -1.31 22.64 9.01
C GLU A 54 -1.91 23.98 9.39
N ASN A 55 -1.28 24.64 10.33
CA ASN A 55 -1.45 26.06 10.58
C ASN A 55 -0.12 26.73 10.23
N ILE A 56 -0.15 27.69 9.34
CA ILE A 56 1.04 28.45 8.92
C ILE A 56 0.70 29.91 9.08
N ASP A 57 1.38 30.53 10.06
CA ASP A 57 1.43 31.96 10.25
C ASP A 57 2.71 32.48 9.57
N ASP A 58 2.54 33.30 8.55
CA ASP A 58 3.64 33.86 7.76
C ASP A 58 3.58 35.38 7.91
N GLU A 59 4.55 35.93 8.65
CA GLU A 59 4.63 37.38 8.95
C GLU A 59 4.55 38.25 7.69
N THR A 60 4.82 37.71 6.52
CA THR A 60 4.73 38.42 5.23
C THR A 60 3.32 38.42 4.63
N LYS A 61 2.36 37.74 5.24
CA LYS A 61 0.99 37.58 4.76
C LYS A 61 -0.03 38.09 5.78
N THR A 62 -1.12 38.61 5.26
CA THR A 62 -2.20 39.18 6.10
C THR A 62 -3.02 38.10 6.81
N ASP A 63 -3.10 36.88 6.22
CA ASP A 63 -3.97 35.83 6.70
C ASP A 63 -3.16 34.57 7.04
N GLU A 64 -3.46 33.98 8.20
CA GLU A 64 -3.01 32.65 8.57
C GLU A 64 -3.55 31.60 7.61
N ARG A 65 -2.74 30.63 7.24
CA ARG A 65 -3.13 29.53 6.39
C ARG A 65 -3.41 28.28 7.18
N ASN A 66 -4.69 27.92 7.31
CA ASN A 66 -5.16 26.72 7.96
C ASN A 66 -5.58 25.67 6.91
N ARG A 67 -5.01 24.47 6.95
CA ARG A 67 -5.31 23.41 6.00
C ARG A 67 -5.36 22.05 6.67
N GLN A 68 -6.34 21.25 6.24
CA GLN A 68 -6.35 19.82 6.45
C GLN A 68 -5.85 19.15 5.18
N ARG A 69 -4.87 18.27 5.30
CA ARG A 69 -4.26 17.58 4.16
C ARG A 69 -4.29 16.07 4.35
N ILE A 70 -4.48 15.38 3.25
CA ILE A 70 -4.44 13.92 3.14
C ILE A 70 -3.32 13.52 2.18
N ARG A 71 -2.67 12.41 2.49
CA ARG A 71 -1.84 11.66 1.55
C ARG A 71 -2.25 10.21 1.60
N ALA A 72 -2.51 9.62 0.44
CA ALA A 72 -2.69 8.19 0.27
C ALA A 72 -1.76 7.71 -0.83
N ARG A 73 -1.01 6.64 -0.56
CA ARG A 73 -0.13 6.01 -1.55
C ARG A 73 -0.39 4.52 -1.55
N LEU A 74 -0.40 3.93 -2.72
CA LEU A 74 -0.52 2.50 -2.93
C LEU A 74 0.50 2.07 -3.97
N GLY A 75 1.27 1.05 -3.66
CA GLY A 75 2.29 0.49 -4.53
C GLY A 75 2.23 -1.02 -4.62
N VAL A 76 2.55 -1.52 -5.79
CA VAL A 76 2.73 -2.94 -6.08
C VAL A 76 4.16 -3.14 -6.54
N ILE A 77 4.86 -4.07 -5.91
CA ILE A 77 6.22 -4.46 -6.29
C ILE A 77 6.18 -5.95 -6.64
N ALA A 78 6.64 -6.28 -7.85
CA ALA A 78 6.81 -7.64 -8.30
C ALA A 78 8.29 -7.95 -8.53
N LYS A 79 8.74 -9.13 -8.07
CA LYS A 79 10.08 -9.66 -8.29
C LYS A 79 9.99 -10.97 -9.08
N PRO A 80 9.78 -10.89 -10.41
CA PRO A 80 9.68 -12.10 -11.24
C PRO A 80 10.96 -12.94 -11.18
N GLN A 81 12.11 -12.29 -11.01
CA GLN A 81 13.44 -12.89 -10.85
C GLN A 81 14.18 -12.20 -9.70
N ASP A 82 15.19 -12.87 -9.13
CA ASP A 82 15.94 -12.35 -7.98
C ASP A 82 16.69 -11.04 -8.29
N ASN A 83 17.05 -10.85 -9.55
CA ASN A 83 17.77 -9.67 -10.03
C ASN A 83 16.86 -8.64 -10.74
N LEU A 84 15.55 -8.86 -10.80
CA LEU A 84 14.60 -7.96 -11.48
C LEU A 84 13.44 -7.58 -10.55
N GLU A 85 13.27 -6.29 -10.35
CA GLU A 85 12.15 -5.70 -9.63
C GLU A 85 11.34 -4.81 -10.58
N LEU A 86 10.03 -4.97 -10.56
CA LEU A 86 9.06 -4.13 -11.25
C LEU A 86 8.22 -3.41 -10.21
N GLY A 87 8.02 -2.12 -10.35
CA GLY A 87 7.24 -1.33 -9.42
C GLY A 87 6.18 -0.48 -10.11
N LEU A 88 5.00 -0.46 -9.53
CA LEU A 88 3.91 0.44 -9.89
C LEU A 88 3.43 1.14 -8.62
N GLY A 89 3.27 2.45 -8.65
CA GLY A 89 2.83 3.24 -7.51
C GLY A 89 1.84 4.31 -7.91
N LEU A 90 0.78 4.42 -7.12
CA LEU A 90 -0.22 5.49 -7.20
C LEU A 90 -0.10 6.36 -5.96
N SER A 91 -0.32 7.65 -6.12
CA SER A 91 -0.25 8.63 -5.03
C SER A 91 -1.30 9.72 -5.21
N THR A 92 -1.83 10.23 -4.12
CA THR A 92 -2.54 11.51 -4.16
C THR A 92 -1.58 12.64 -4.49
N THR A 93 -2.04 13.68 -5.17
CA THR A 93 -1.27 14.90 -5.43
C THR A 93 -2.20 16.09 -5.59
N GLU A 94 -1.68 17.29 -5.49
CA GLU A 94 -2.41 18.52 -5.75
C GLU A 94 -1.84 19.19 -7.00
N LYS A 95 -2.67 19.34 -8.04
CA LYS A 95 -2.30 20.02 -9.28
C LYS A 95 -1.02 19.51 -9.93
N ASN A 96 -0.79 18.21 -9.87
CA ASN A 96 0.41 17.58 -10.43
C ASN A 96 1.73 18.13 -9.86
N ASP A 97 1.78 18.46 -8.58
CA ASP A 97 3.01 18.91 -7.92
C ASP A 97 3.95 17.71 -7.69
N PRO A 98 5.10 17.64 -8.38
CA PRO A 98 6.03 16.52 -8.26
C PRO A 98 6.76 16.47 -6.91
N ARG A 99 6.65 17.51 -6.10
CA ARG A 99 7.32 17.61 -4.79
C ARG A 99 6.42 17.24 -3.63
N SER A 100 5.14 16.99 -3.88
CA SER A 100 4.20 16.74 -2.80
C SER A 100 3.09 15.80 -3.20
N SER A 101 3.02 14.67 -2.51
CA SER A 101 1.90 13.73 -2.59
C SER A 101 0.72 14.10 -1.67
N ASN A 102 0.73 15.29 -1.07
CA ASN A 102 -0.36 15.74 -0.22
C ASN A 102 -1.41 16.49 -1.00
N GLN A 103 -2.67 16.26 -0.64
CA GLN A 103 -3.83 16.93 -1.20
C GLN A 103 -4.63 17.64 -0.11
N THR A 104 -5.04 18.89 -0.39
CA THR A 104 -5.80 19.69 0.56
C THR A 104 -7.28 19.27 0.57
N LEU A 105 -7.84 19.10 1.76
CA LEU A 105 -9.26 18.92 1.99
C LEU A 105 -9.92 20.29 2.21
N GLY A 106 -11.22 20.40 1.98
CA GLY A 106 -11.93 21.65 2.29
C GLY A 106 -12.99 22.06 1.29
N ASN A 107 -13.09 21.38 0.15
CA ASN A 107 -14.12 21.70 -0.86
C ASN A 107 -15.35 20.79 -0.78
N GLY A 108 -15.81 20.47 0.42
CA GLY A 108 -17.06 19.76 0.72
C GLY A 108 -17.50 18.71 -0.30
N GLY A 109 -16.91 17.53 -0.33
CA GLY A 109 -17.30 16.44 -1.25
C GLY A 109 -16.63 16.47 -2.63
N SER A 110 -15.66 17.35 -2.89
CA SER A 110 -14.88 17.32 -4.14
C SER A 110 -14.06 16.04 -4.26
N SER A 111 -13.96 15.49 -5.48
CA SER A 111 -13.06 14.41 -5.79
C SER A 111 -11.59 14.81 -5.58
N LYS A 112 -10.76 13.81 -5.30
CA LYS A 112 -9.32 14.00 -5.10
C LYS A 112 -8.55 13.22 -6.15
N ASP A 113 -7.45 13.81 -6.65
CA ASP A 113 -6.67 13.22 -7.71
C ASP A 113 -5.78 12.09 -7.19
N PHE A 114 -5.70 11.04 -7.98
CA PHE A 114 -4.81 9.91 -7.77
C PHE A 114 -3.99 9.74 -9.05
N VAL A 115 -2.67 9.85 -8.95
CA VAL A 115 -1.78 9.88 -10.11
C VAL A 115 -0.79 8.72 -10.10
N LEU A 116 -0.26 8.40 -11.27
CA LEU A 116 0.84 7.47 -11.42
C LEU A 116 2.12 8.14 -10.90
N ASP A 117 2.58 7.69 -9.74
CA ASP A 117 3.76 8.24 -9.06
C ASP A 117 5.03 7.43 -9.35
N LEU A 118 4.87 6.11 -9.53
CA LEU A 118 5.95 5.19 -9.87
C LEU A 118 5.50 4.22 -10.95
N ALA A 119 6.35 3.97 -11.93
CA ALA A 119 6.20 2.92 -12.96
C ALA A 119 7.59 2.57 -13.49
N TYR A 120 8.24 1.56 -12.92
CA TYR A 120 9.65 1.32 -13.17
C TYR A 120 10.01 -0.16 -13.20
N PHE A 121 11.16 -0.41 -13.80
CA PHE A 121 11.95 -1.61 -13.52
C PHE A 121 13.28 -1.23 -12.83
N LYS A 122 13.79 -2.15 -12.03
CA LYS A 122 15.15 -2.12 -11.48
C LYS A 122 15.79 -3.46 -11.69
N TRP A 123 16.91 -3.48 -12.38
CA TRP A 123 17.66 -4.67 -12.73
C TRP A 123 19.05 -4.63 -12.12
N ALA A 124 19.38 -5.63 -11.30
CA ALA A 124 20.74 -5.85 -10.82
C ALA A 124 21.53 -6.58 -11.92
N ALA A 125 22.22 -5.80 -12.75
CA ALA A 125 22.93 -6.31 -13.93
C ALA A 125 24.14 -7.14 -13.56
N MET A 126 24.86 -6.73 -12.50
CA MET A 126 26.00 -7.44 -11.92
C MET A 126 26.17 -7.01 -10.46
N GLN A 127 27.11 -7.63 -9.74
CA GLN A 127 27.41 -7.24 -8.36
C GLN A 127 27.76 -5.75 -8.27
N GLY A 128 27.04 -5.04 -7.45
CA GLY A 128 27.20 -3.60 -7.22
C GLY A 128 26.56 -2.70 -8.27
N LEU A 129 26.19 -3.19 -9.47
CA LEU A 129 25.58 -2.37 -10.53
C LEU A 129 24.08 -2.65 -10.66
N SER A 130 23.28 -1.62 -10.54
CA SER A 130 21.85 -1.66 -10.86
C SER A 130 21.46 -0.61 -11.88
N VAL A 131 20.54 -1.00 -12.76
CA VAL A 131 19.92 -0.15 -13.80
C VAL A 131 18.45 0.01 -13.46
N SER A 132 17.97 1.23 -13.44
CA SER A 132 16.54 1.55 -13.27
C SER A 132 16.04 2.27 -14.51
N GLY A 133 14.80 2.02 -14.90
CA GLY A 133 14.17 2.72 -16.00
C GLY A 133 12.68 2.93 -15.77
N GLY A 134 12.15 4.03 -16.31
CA GLY A 134 10.76 4.47 -16.13
C GLY A 134 10.64 5.67 -15.19
N LYS A 135 9.60 5.69 -14.37
CA LYS A 135 9.39 6.66 -13.29
C LYS A 135 9.69 5.96 -11.97
N PHE A 136 10.81 6.28 -11.35
CA PHE A 136 11.36 5.52 -10.21
C PHE A 136 11.79 6.44 -9.07
N GLN A 137 11.96 5.87 -7.88
CA GLN A 137 12.50 6.62 -6.75
C GLN A 137 13.91 7.13 -7.06
N SER A 138 14.17 8.40 -6.75
CA SER A 138 15.46 9.02 -7.02
C SER A 138 16.62 8.19 -6.45
N VAL A 139 17.56 7.84 -7.32
CA VAL A 139 18.82 7.14 -6.98
C VAL A 139 19.93 8.11 -6.57
N LEU A 140 19.65 9.42 -6.61
CA LEU A 140 20.61 10.45 -6.25
C LEU A 140 20.93 10.39 -4.76
N TYR A 141 22.20 10.58 -4.45
CA TYR A 141 22.68 10.60 -3.07
C TYR A 141 22.06 11.76 -2.27
N ARG A 142 21.56 11.47 -1.09
CA ARG A 142 21.01 12.43 -0.14
C ARG A 142 21.84 12.39 1.15
N PRO A 143 22.66 13.42 1.41
CA PRO A 143 23.45 13.51 2.65
C PRO A 143 22.53 13.45 3.87
N GLY A 144 22.80 12.55 4.81
CA GLY A 144 22.00 12.39 6.02
C GLY A 144 20.52 12.06 5.78
N GLN A 145 20.16 11.60 4.59
CA GLN A 145 18.78 11.37 4.12
C GLN A 145 17.88 12.61 4.23
N GLN A 146 18.48 13.78 4.26
CA GLN A 146 17.75 15.05 4.34
C GLN A 146 17.24 15.48 2.96
N GLY A 147 16.10 16.20 2.95
CA GLY A 147 15.50 16.77 1.73
C GLY A 147 16.12 18.10 1.27
N LEU A 148 17.33 18.47 1.73
CA LEU A 148 17.95 19.77 1.42
C LEU A 148 18.31 19.93 -0.05
N LEU A 149 18.76 18.86 -0.71
CA LEU A 149 19.14 18.90 -2.13
C LEU A 149 18.02 18.40 -3.03
N TRP A 150 17.29 17.35 -2.59
CA TRP A 150 16.25 16.70 -3.37
C TRP A 150 15.06 16.37 -2.45
N ASP A 151 13.87 16.74 -2.87
CA ASP A 151 12.65 16.37 -2.17
C ASP A 151 12.47 14.84 -2.17
N SER A 152 12.02 14.29 -1.05
CA SER A 152 11.81 12.84 -0.92
C SER A 152 10.64 12.32 -1.75
N ASP A 153 9.70 13.19 -2.09
CA ASP A 153 8.52 12.85 -2.90
C ASP A 153 8.80 13.00 -4.42
N TRP A 154 9.99 13.50 -4.80
CA TRP A 154 10.37 13.64 -6.20
C TRP A 154 10.86 12.33 -6.80
N ASN A 155 10.13 11.82 -7.78
CA ASN A 155 10.42 10.59 -8.51
C ASN A 155 10.77 10.93 -9.97
N PRO A 156 12.05 10.84 -10.37
CA PRO A 156 12.48 11.16 -11.73
C PRO A 156 11.98 10.15 -12.76
N GLU A 157 11.95 10.60 -14.01
CA GLU A 157 11.62 9.81 -15.19
C GLU A 157 12.86 9.63 -16.07
N GLY A 158 13.05 8.44 -16.63
CA GLY A 158 14.15 8.13 -17.52
C GLY A 158 14.92 6.87 -17.15
N PHE A 159 16.24 6.94 -17.20
CA PHE A 159 17.14 5.85 -16.81
C PHE A 159 18.10 6.30 -15.72
N GLY A 160 18.36 5.42 -14.77
CA GLY A 160 19.31 5.61 -13.70
C GLY A 160 20.28 4.45 -13.61
N LEU A 161 21.56 4.76 -13.39
CA LEU A 161 22.60 3.80 -13.07
C LEU A 161 23.05 4.04 -11.63
N ASN A 162 23.12 2.97 -10.85
CA ASN A 162 23.67 3.03 -9.51
C ASN A 162 24.75 1.96 -9.38
N TYR A 163 25.97 2.40 -9.02
CA TYR A 163 27.09 1.49 -8.77
C TYR A 163 27.58 1.68 -7.32
N VAL A 164 27.52 0.61 -6.57
CA VAL A 164 28.03 0.54 -5.19
C VAL A 164 29.17 -0.47 -5.15
N ASN A 165 30.39 0.02 -5.06
CA ASN A 165 31.54 -0.82 -4.79
C ASN A 165 31.73 -0.87 -3.27
N GLY A 166 31.73 -2.07 -2.68
CA GLY A 166 31.76 -2.30 -1.23
C GLY A 166 33.07 -1.89 -0.52
N VAL A 167 33.72 -0.83 -1.01
CA VAL A 167 34.94 -0.23 -0.42
C VAL A 167 34.58 1.19 0.04
N PHE A 168 33.82 1.28 1.13
CA PHE A 168 33.75 2.46 1.99
C PHE A 168 33.55 2.00 3.43
#